data_2dc23e8c9c72c0fadf530003c1cf155c
#
_entry.id   2dc23e8c9c72c0fadf530003c1cf155c
#
_cell.length_a   1.000
_cell.length_b   1.000
_cell.length_c   1.000
_cell.angle_alpha   90.00
_cell.angle_beta   90.00
_cell.angle_gamma   90.00
#
_symmetry.space_group_name_H-M   'P 1'
#
loop_
_entity.id
_entity.type
_entity.pdbx_description
1 polymer ?
#
loop_
_entity_poly.entity_id
_entity_poly.type
_entity_poly.pdbx_seq_one_letter_code
_entity_poly.pdbx_strand_id
1 'polypeptide(L)'
;MSTNPSPDAFTADFAAWHIARTGDPVPDISDFPLLDDNLIRETWIVETDDGREAVGRAPGVIALAVPAYALMRSTGISAVPGGLTAALLSAAAVVLFFLLLRDRTGSRTALVAAALLAFATPVWSVAADAMWPHTLTTVGIVGMAWAADRRQWCLVGLFGGVALWGRLHAALVCAVLGVGLAFCRRRPAIALLVGVTAGTTLLLMAVWTEWMYGSWDPTSGYRAGDFSEHVRDNVLDLPNYLGFVVSADRGLLWWSPLLVLLLPAAWRTRRELPDWSRWLALGGVSYLLSQAVLNRFSGGDQFYGYRTSLELVVSLAPAMALSAHTMSPRARRWFTPLAVLQVVLIAPGALLDGFYSPVADVWWRNAFLDALVRRPSDLLPLATGAFVATLLAVHLLRHPRVVGTLEADAPTPRRGGDSGARPPQVHPRPHRPTSRDSR
;
A
#
# COMPACT_ATOMS: atom_id res chain seq x y z
N MET A 1 6.38 -17.45 2.15
CA MET A 1 7.31 -16.76 1.23
C MET A 1 7.37 -17.59 -0.02
N SER A 2 7.00 -17.00 -1.15
CA SER A 2 7.01 -17.63 -2.46
C SER A 2 8.41 -18.10 -2.83
N THR A 3 8.57 -19.37 -3.23
CA THR A 3 9.86 -19.92 -3.68
C THR A 3 10.07 -19.69 -5.17
N ASN A 4 9.04 -19.23 -5.89
CA ASN A 4 9.09 -18.93 -7.32
C ASN A 4 8.44 -17.57 -7.57
N PRO A 5 9.15 -16.47 -7.26
CA PRO A 5 8.62 -15.13 -7.43
C PRO A 5 8.31 -14.88 -8.91
N SER A 6 7.25 -14.10 -9.16
CA SER A 6 6.99 -13.55 -10.49
C SER A 6 8.26 -12.94 -11.08
N PRO A 7 8.51 -13.05 -12.40
CA PRO A 7 9.62 -12.37 -13.06
C PRO A 7 9.75 -10.90 -12.69
N ASP A 8 8.63 -10.24 -12.42
CA ASP A 8 8.55 -8.87 -11.90
C ASP A 8 9.33 -8.67 -10.58
N ALA A 9 9.15 -9.56 -9.61
CA ALA A 9 9.80 -9.47 -8.31
C ALA A 9 11.23 -10.04 -8.38
N PHE A 10 11.40 -11.15 -9.11
CA PHE A 10 12.70 -11.81 -9.26
C PHE A 10 13.75 -10.87 -9.86
N THR A 11 13.42 -10.12 -10.91
CA THR A 11 14.38 -9.20 -11.55
C THR A 11 14.76 -8.05 -10.63
N ALA A 12 13.84 -7.54 -9.81
CA ALA A 12 14.15 -6.53 -8.79
C ALA A 12 15.06 -7.09 -7.68
N ASP A 13 14.78 -8.31 -7.21
CA ASP A 13 15.57 -9.02 -6.22
C ASP A 13 16.99 -9.30 -6.74
N PHE A 14 17.09 -9.71 -8.01
CA PHE A 14 18.38 -9.92 -8.69
C PHE A 14 19.21 -8.64 -8.72
N ALA A 15 18.62 -7.53 -9.20
CA ALA A 15 19.33 -6.25 -9.26
C ALA A 15 19.80 -5.78 -7.87
N ALA A 16 18.93 -5.92 -6.86
CA ALA A 16 19.29 -5.56 -5.49
C ALA A 16 20.41 -6.43 -4.91
N TRP A 17 20.38 -7.73 -5.18
CA TRP A 17 21.44 -8.67 -4.79
C TRP A 17 22.76 -8.35 -5.49
N HIS A 18 22.73 -8.08 -6.79
CA HIS A 18 23.92 -7.73 -7.58
C HIS A 18 24.57 -6.46 -7.05
N ILE A 19 23.81 -5.38 -6.90
CA ILE A 19 24.26 -4.10 -6.33
C ILE A 19 24.87 -4.29 -4.93
N ALA A 20 24.17 -5.03 -4.05
CA ALA A 20 24.64 -5.28 -2.69
C ALA A 20 25.98 -6.01 -2.64
N ARG A 21 26.30 -6.81 -3.66
CA ARG A 21 27.48 -7.66 -3.75
C ARG A 21 28.65 -6.99 -4.45
N THR A 22 28.38 -6.26 -5.52
CA THR A 22 29.42 -5.70 -6.42
C THR A 22 29.57 -4.17 -6.29
N GLY A 23 28.49 -3.48 -5.90
CA GLY A 23 28.37 -2.03 -5.98
C GLY A 23 28.05 -1.53 -7.40
N ASP A 24 28.04 -2.41 -8.41
CA ASP A 24 27.70 -2.09 -9.80
C ASP A 24 26.19 -2.33 -10.02
N PRO A 25 25.45 -1.34 -10.59
CA PRO A 25 24.03 -1.54 -10.90
C PRO A 25 23.80 -2.37 -12.16
N VAL A 26 24.81 -2.51 -13.02
CA VAL A 26 24.67 -3.15 -14.35
C VAL A 26 25.45 -4.46 -14.39
N PRO A 27 24.76 -5.61 -14.29
CA PRO A 27 25.40 -6.92 -14.40
C PRO A 27 25.83 -7.19 -15.86
N ASP A 28 26.79 -8.05 -16.05
CA ASP A 28 26.96 -8.73 -17.33
C ASP A 28 25.88 -9.81 -17.45
N ILE A 29 24.90 -9.60 -18.32
CA ILE A 29 23.74 -10.52 -18.47
C ILE A 29 24.19 -11.91 -18.93
N SER A 30 25.29 -12.01 -19.69
CA SER A 30 25.82 -13.30 -20.16
C SER A 30 26.28 -14.22 -19.02
N ASP A 31 26.65 -13.67 -17.88
CA ASP A 31 27.03 -14.44 -16.68
C ASP A 31 25.81 -15.05 -15.95
N PHE A 32 24.61 -14.65 -16.33
CA PHE A 32 23.38 -15.03 -15.63
C PHE A 32 22.33 -15.64 -16.57
N PRO A 33 22.41 -16.95 -16.89
CA PRO A 33 21.48 -17.60 -17.81
C PRO A 33 20.00 -17.46 -17.45
N LEU A 34 19.67 -17.22 -16.17
CA LEU A 34 18.30 -16.96 -15.74
C LEU A 34 17.73 -15.63 -16.27
N LEU A 35 18.58 -14.65 -16.55
CA LEU A 35 18.19 -13.37 -17.14
C LEU A 35 18.19 -13.43 -18.67
N ASP A 36 18.84 -14.42 -19.25
CA ASP A 36 18.95 -14.61 -20.70
C ASP A 36 17.71 -15.34 -21.31
N ASP A 37 16.71 -15.63 -20.47
CA ASP A 37 15.39 -16.10 -20.93
C ASP A 37 14.72 -15.02 -21.78
N ASN A 38 14.23 -15.39 -22.96
CA ASN A 38 13.66 -14.47 -23.94
C ASN A 38 12.55 -13.59 -23.34
N LEU A 39 11.68 -14.15 -22.50
CA LEU A 39 10.60 -13.42 -21.87
C LEU A 39 11.14 -12.35 -20.90
N ILE A 40 12.20 -12.69 -20.13
CA ILE A 40 12.83 -11.76 -19.19
C ILE A 40 13.57 -10.68 -19.97
N ARG A 41 14.35 -11.03 -20.98
CA ARG A 41 15.08 -10.07 -21.83
C ARG A 41 14.13 -9.09 -22.50
N GLU A 42 13.07 -9.58 -23.11
CA GLU A 42 12.10 -8.72 -23.80
C GLU A 42 11.31 -7.79 -22.88
N THR A 43 11.11 -8.18 -21.62
CA THR A 43 10.22 -7.44 -20.73
C THR A 43 10.97 -6.61 -19.68
N TRP A 44 12.11 -7.11 -19.19
CA TRP A 44 12.76 -6.57 -17.98
C TRP A 44 14.21 -6.15 -18.18
N ILE A 45 14.79 -6.35 -19.34
CA ILE A 45 16.13 -5.88 -19.66
C ILE A 45 16.00 -4.65 -20.55
N VAL A 46 16.66 -3.58 -20.17
CA VAL A 46 16.73 -2.31 -20.89
C VAL A 46 18.17 -2.01 -21.27
N GLU A 47 18.38 -1.44 -22.44
CA GLU A 47 19.69 -0.96 -22.87
C GLU A 47 19.99 0.37 -22.17
N THR A 48 21.18 0.50 -21.63
CA THR A 48 21.67 1.73 -21.03
C THR A 48 22.26 2.65 -22.09
N ASP A 49 22.44 3.95 -21.80
CA ASP A 49 22.96 4.91 -22.77
C ASP A 49 24.41 4.57 -23.24
N ASP A 50 25.16 3.80 -22.46
CA ASP A 50 26.50 3.29 -22.80
C ASP A 50 26.49 1.93 -23.51
N GLY A 51 25.31 1.40 -23.86
CA GLY A 51 25.14 0.15 -24.62
C GLY A 51 25.26 -1.13 -23.81
N ARG A 52 25.29 -1.04 -22.46
CA ARG A 52 25.17 -2.21 -21.59
C ARG A 52 23.69 -2.60 -21.38
N GLU A 53 23.45 -3.75 -20.80
CA GLU A 53 22.12 -4.24 -20.48
C GLU A 53 21.87 -4.19 -18.97
N ALA A 54 20.85 -3.47 -18.52
CA ALA A 54 20.48 -3.34 -17.12
C ALA A 54 19.06 -3.89 -16.86
N VAL A 55 18.78 -4.21 -15.60
CA VAL A 55 17.43 -4.61 -15.17
C VAL A 55 16.52 -3.38 -15.12
N GLY A 56 15.52 -3.33 -15.98
CA GLY A 56 14.51 -2.27 -16.05
C GLY A 56 13.41 -2.46 -15.02
N ARG A 57 13.51 -1.77 -13.86
CA ARG A 57 12.52 -1.83 -12.78
C ARG A 57 12.34 -0.48 -12.09
N ALA A 58 11.21 -0.34 -11.38
CA ALA A 58 10.99 0.83 -10.54
C ALA A 58 12.15 0.97 -9.51
N PRO A 59 12.79 2.14 -9.39
CA PRO A 59 13.98 2.32 -8.55
C PRO A 59 13.78 1.91 -7.10
N GLY A 60 12.63 2.20 -6.54
CA GLY A 60 12.36 1.98 -5.13
C GLY A 60 12.36 0.51 -4.71
N VAL A 61 11.91 -0.41 -5.56
CA VAL A 61 11.90 -1.84 -5.23
C VAL A 61 13.31 -2.41 -5.18
N ILE A 62 14.21 -1.90 -6.02
CA ILE A 62 15.63 -2.29 -6.00
C ILE A 62 16.32 -1.64 -4.79
N ALA A 63 16.26 -0.30 -4.69
CA ALA A 63 16.99 0.48 -3.71
C ALA A 63 16.69 0.07 -2.26
N LEU A 64 15.42 -0.20 -1.93
CA LEU A 64 15.03 -0.58 -0.56
C LEU A 64 15.34 -2.04 -0.23
N ALA A 65 15.53 -2.92 -1.22
CA ALA A 65 15.96 -4.29 -0.99
C ALA A 65 17.48 -4.42 -0.79
N VAL A 66 18.30 -3.55 -1.41
CA VAL A 66 19.78 -3.59 -1.30
C VAL A 66 20.29 -3.74 0.13
N PRO A 67 19.82 -2.98 1.15
CA PRO A 67 20.31 -3.14 2.51
C PRO A 67 20.08 -4.53 3.10
N ALA A 68 18.94 -5.18 2.80
CA ALA A 68 18.64 -6.52 3.28
C ALA A 68 19.58 -7.56 2.65
N TYR A 69 19.85 -7.43 1.35
CA TYR A 69 20.82 -8.30 0.66
C TYR A 69 22.25 -8.11 1.20
N ALA A 70 22.66 -6.87 1.46
CA ALA A 70 23.97 -6.57 2.03
C ALA A 70 24.12 -7.15 3.46
N LEU A 71 23.08 -7.04 4.30
CA LEU A 71 23.10 -7.55 5.67
C LEU A 71 23.09 -9.09 5.71
N MET A 72 22.30 -9.74 4.88
CA MET A 72 22.17 -11.20 4.85
C MET A 72 23.33 -11.89 4.13
N ARG A 73 24.16 -11.17 3.41
CA ARG A 73 25.35 -11.67 2.69
C ARG A 73 25.06 -12.93 1.87
N SER A 74 23.90 -12.96 1.19
CA SER A 74 23.47 -14.09 0.39
C SER A 74 24.52 -14.40 -0.69
N THR A 75 25.04 -15.63 -0.71
CA THR A 75 26.03 -16.07 -1.71
C THR A 75 25.41 -16.39 -3.06
N GLY A 76 24.12 -16.70 -3.09
CA GLY A 76 23.31 -16.94 -4.29
C GLY A 76 22.07 -16.03 -4.29
N ILE A 77 21.39 -15.99 -5.43
CA ILE A 77 20.14 -15.26 -5.58
C ILE A 77 19.06 -15.93 -4.73
N SER A 78 18.43 -15.16 -3.88
CA SER A 78 17.35 -15.62 -3.01
C SER A 78 16.28 -14.53 -2.90
N ALA A 79 15.00 -14.89 -2.97
CA ALA A 79 13.88 -13.98 -2.76
C ALA A 79 13.67 -13.60 -1.28
N VAL A 80 14.35 -14.26 -0.34
CA VAL A 80 14.12 -14.07 1.11
C VAL A 80 14.42 -12.65 1.57
N PRO A 81 15.56 -11.99 1.22
CA PRO A 81 15.83 -10.62 1.66
C PRO A 81 14.80 -9.61 1.11
N GLY A 82 14.43 -9.74 -0.15
CA GLY A 82 13.39 -8.90 -0.78
C GLY A 82 12.02 -9.11 -0.12
N GLY A 83 11.58 -10.36 0.05
CA GLY A 83 10.33 -10.68 0.72
C GLY A 83 10.28 -10.17 2.18
N LEU A 84 11.38 -10.30 2.94
CA LEU A 84 11.47 -9.73 4.29
C LEU A 84 11.32 -8.20 4.28
N THR A 85 11.98 -7.53 3.34
CA THR A 85 11.87 -6.07 3.17
C THR A 85 10.43 -5.67 2.85
N ALA A 86 9.78 -6.37 1.92
CA ALA A 86 8.39 -6.14 1.55
C ALA A 86 7.43 -6.32 2.73
N ALA A 87 7.61 -7.41 3.50
CA ALA A 87 6.82 -7.69 4.69
C ALA A 87 6.98 -6.60 5.76
N LEU A 88 8.21 -6.14 6.04
CA LEU A 88 8.48 -5.09 7.02
C LEU A 88 7.88 -3.74 6.59
N LEU A 89 8.01 -3.36 5.33
CA LEU A 89 7.43 -2.13 4.80
C LEU A 89 5.90 -2.17 4.83
N SER A 90 5.30 -3.29 4.43
CA SER A 90 3.84 -3.46 4.48
C SER A 90 3.32 -3.47 5.91
N ALA A 91 4.02 -4.10 6.85
CA ALA A 91 3.70 -4.03 8.28
C ALA A 91 3.78 -2.59 8.81
N ALA A 92 4.79 -1.82 8.43
CA ALA A 92 4.89 -0.41 8.77
C ALA A 92 3.71 0.40 8.23
N ALA A 93 3.26 0.15 6.99
CA ALA A 93 2.06 0.79 6.43
C ALA A 93 0.81 0.45 7.26
N VAL A 94 0.62 -0.82 7.64
CA VAL A 94 -0.51 -1.27 8.47
C VAL A 94 -0.49 -0.61 9.86
N VAL A 95 0.69 -0.48 10.47
CA VAL A 95 0.87 0.24 11.75
C VAL A 95 0.53 1.72 11.60
N LEU A 96 1.01 2.40 10.56
CA LEU A 96 0.65 3.79 10.29
C LEU A 96 -0.86 3.96 10.08
N PHE A 97 -1.51 3.02 9.39
CA PHE A 97 -2.96 3.02 9.18
C PHE A 97 -3.72 2.83 10.50
N PHE A 98 -3.27 1.92 11.36
CA PHE A 98 -3.81 1.77 12.71
C PHE A 98 -3.69 3.07 13.52
N LEU A 99 -2.48 3.68 13.54
CA LEU A 99 -2.22 4.93 14.25
C LEU A 99 -3.04 6.12 13.70
N LEU A 100 -3.26 6.15 12.38
CA LEU A 100 -4.13 7.15 11.74
C LEU A 100 -5.57 7.05 12.25
N LEU A 101 -6.10 5.84 12.39
CA LEU A 101 -7.51 5.62 12.73
C LEU A 101 -7.77 5.61 14.24
N ARG A 102 -6.79 5.18 15.06
CA ARG A 102 -6.96 4.96 16.50
C ARG A 102 -7.54 6.17 17.22
N ASP A 103 -7.00 7.34 16.93
CA ASP A 103 -7.39 8.59 17.61
C ASP A 103 -8.78 9.09 17.15
N ARG A 104 -9.32 8.54 16.05
CA ARG A 104 -10.61 8.95 15.45
C ARG A 104 -11.74 7.95 15.66
N THR A 105 -11.43 6.67 15.73
CA THR A 105 -12.44 5.59 15.79
C THR A 105 -12.31 4.70 17.03
N GLY A 106 -11.28 4.93 17.85
CA GLY A 106 -10.91 4.08 18.96
C GLY A 106 -10.09 2.85 18.52
N SER A 107 -9.30 2.31 19.45
CA SER A 107 -8.30 1.27 19.18
C SER A 107 -8.89 0.00 18.56
N ARG A 108 -10.07 -0.42 19.01
CA ARG A 108 -10.73 -1.63 18.48
C ARG A 108 -11.13 -1.52 17.03
N THR A 109 -11.80 -0.43 16.64
CA THR A 109 -12.21 -0.18 15.26
C THR A 109 -10.99 -0.01 14.37
N ALA A 110 -9.98 0.72 14.84
CA ALA A 110 -8.71 0.90 14.14
C ALA A 110 -8.00 -0.43 13.90
N LEU A 111 -7.97 -1.32 14.91
CA LEU A 111 -7.36 -2.66 14.79
C LEU A 111 -8.09 -3.52 13.75
N VAL A 112 -9.43 -3.52 13.78
CA VAL A 112 -10.23 -4.25 12.78
C VAL A 112 -9.97 -3.73 11.37
N ALA A 113 -9.96 -2.40 11.20
CA ALA A 113 -9.70 -1.79 9.90
C ALA A 113 -8.27 -2.08 9.41
N ALA A 114 -7.27 -2.02 10.29
CA ALA A 114 -5.88 -2.36 9.97
C ALA A 114 -5.71 -3.84 9.62
N ALA A 115 -6.36 -4.74 10.36
CA ALA A 115 -6.36 -6.17 10.06
C ALA A 115 -7.03 -6.48 8.71
N LEU A 116 -8.14 -5.80 8.39
CA LEU A 116 -8.78 -5.94 7.08
C LEU A 116 -7.90 -5.41 5.95
N LEU A 117 -7.25 -4.27 6.13
CA LEU A 117 -6.28 -3.78 5.14
C LEU A 117 -5.14 -4.78 4.96
N ALA A 118 -4.60 -5.33 6.04
CA ALA A 118 -3.48 -6.27 6.00
C ALA A 118 -3.85 -7.61 5.36
N PHE A 119 -4.96 -8.24 5.80
CA PHE A 119 -5.24 -9.65 5.52
C PHE A 119 -6.41 -9.89 4.55
N ALA A 120 -7.25 -8.88 4.34
CA ALA A 120 -8.39 -8.98 3.44
C ALA A 120 -8.17 -8.23 2.11
N THR A 121 -6.95 -7.85 1.78
CA THR A 121 -6.60 -7.19 0.53
C THR A 121 -5.27 -7.73 -0.02
N PRO A 122 -4.93 -7.48 -1.30
CA PRO A 122 -3.63 -7.84 -1.84
C PRO A 122 -2.43 -7.11 -1.22
N VAL A 123 -2.61 -6.34 -0.16
CA VAL A 123 -1.49 -5.97 0.72
C VAL A 123 -0.79 -7.24 1.21
N TRP A 124 -1.54 -8.30 1.55
CA TRP A 124 -0.97 -9.58 1.97
C TRP A 124 -0.35 -10.37 0.81
N SER A 125 -1.13 -10.65 -0.25
CA SER A 125 -0.74 -11.55 -1.33
C SER A 125 0.14 -10.92 -2.41
N VAL A 126 0.36 -9.59 -2.36
CA VAL A 126 1.20 -8.86 -3.32
C VAL A 126 2.19 -7.98 -2.58
N ALA A 127 1.72 -6.92 -1.89
CA ALA A 127 2.63 -5.90 -1.35
C ALA A 127 3.57 -6.42 -0.26
N ALA A 128 3.16 -7.43 0.53
CA ALA A 128 3.94 -8.00 1.62
C ALA A 128 4.69 -9.30 1.24
N ASP A 129 4.37 -9.90 0.09
CA ASP A 129 4.91 -11.19 -0.31
C ASP A 129 6.30 -11.07 -0.96
N ALA A 130 6.49 -10.09 -1.82
CA ALA A 130 7.75 -9.80 -2.51
C ALA A 130 7.92 -8.29 -2.73
N MET A 131 9.09 -7.86 -3.22
CA MET A 131 9.37 -6.45 -3.55
C MET A 131 8.65 -6.02 -4.84
N TRP A 132 7.34 -5.88 -4.71
CA TRP A 132 6.50 -5.30 -5.74
C TRP A 132 6.51 -3.76 -5.67
N PRO A 133 6.32 -3.06 -6.78
CA PRO A 133 6.07 -1.61 -6.77
C PRO A 133 4.92 -1.20 -5.83
N HIS A 134 3.95 -2.08 -5.67
CA HIS A 134 2.79 -1.93 -4.78
C HIS A 134 3.16 -1.84 -3.28
N THR A 135 4.29 -2.40 -2.87
CA THR A 135 4.81 -2.28 -1.50
C THR A 135 5.06 -0.81 -1.15
N LEU A 136 5.79 -0.10 -2.04
CA LEU A 136 6.11 1.30 -1.82
C LEU A 136 4.90 2.22 -1.99
N THR A 137 4.05 1.95 -2.98
CA THR A 137 2.83 2.75 -3.16
C THR A 137 1.91 2.62 -1.95
N THR A 138 1.77 1.42 -1.36
CA THR A 138 1.00 1.20 -0.13
C THR A 138 1.56 2.00 1.04
N VAL A 139 2.88 1.92 1.30
CA VAL A 139 3.55 2.71 2.35
C VAL A 139 3.35 4.20 2.11
N GLY A 140 3.58 4.65 0.88
CA GLY A 140 3.46 6.06 0.52
C GLY A 140 2.04 6.60 0.69
N ILE A 141 1.02 5.89 0.20
CA ILE A 141 -0.38 6.32 0.29
C ILE A 141 -0.84 6.38 1.75
N VAL A 142 -0.56 5.35 2.54
CA VAL A 142 -0.92 5.34 3.97
C VAL A 142 -0.13 6.41 4.73
N GLY A 143 1.16 6.57 4.42
CA GLY A 143 2.00 7.61 5.01
C GLY A 143 1.52 9.02 4.68
N MET A 144 1.10 9.28 3.43
CA MET A 144 0.46 10.55 3.04
C MET A 144 -0.80 10.82 3.85
N ALA A 145 -1.67 9.83 4.04
CA ALA A 145 -2.88 9.97 4.85
C ALA A 145 -2.55 10.32 6.31
N TRP A 146 -1.60 9.58 6.90
CA TRP A 146 -1.14 9.79 8.27
C TRP A 146 -0.51 11.17 8.48
N ALA A 147 0.32 11.61 7.55
CA ALA A 147 0.96 12.94 7.59
C ALA A 147 -0.04 14.08 7.36
N ALA A 148 -0.99 13.91 6.42
CA ALA A 148 -2.03 14.90 6.12
C ALA A 148 -2.98 15.11 7.29
N ASP A 149 -3.33 14.05 8.02
CA ASP A 149 -4.12 14.11 9.25
C ASP A 149 -3.42 14.96 10.31
N ARG A 150 -2.09 14.87 10.42
CA ARG A 150 -1.23 15.63 11.34
C ARG A 150 -0.79 16.99 10.80
N ARG A 151 -1.24 17.36 9.60
CA ARG A 151 -0.85 18.62 8.91
C ARG A 151 0.67 18.77 8.67
N GLN A 152 1.37 17.65 8.50
CA GLN A 152 2.82 17.60 8.25
C GLN A 152 3.08 17.56 6.74
N TRP A 153 2.95 18.71 6.07
CA TRP A 153 2.91 18.85 4.62
C TRP A 153 4.18 18.34 3.91
N CYS A 154 5.33 18.60 4.50
CA CYS A 154 6.60 18.06 3.97
C CYS A 154 6.62 16.52 4.00
N LEU A 155 6.08 15.90 5.05
CA LEU A 155 5.97 14.45 5.11
C LEU A 155 4.93 13.91 4.13
N VAL A 156 3.86 14.65 3.82
CA VAL A 156 2.93 14.28 2.75
C VAL A 156 3.68 14.15 1.42
N GLY A 157 4.51 15.14 1.07
CA GLY A 157 5.31 15.09 -0.14
C GLY A 157 6.39 14.01 -0.12
N LEU A 158 7.04 13.78 1.03
CA LEU A 158 8.03 12.72 1.18
C LEU A 158 7.41 11.33 0.97
N PHE A 159 6.26 11.05 1.61
CA PHE A 159 5.54 9.79 1.39
C PHE A 159 4.98 9.69 -0.04
N GLY A 160 4.57 10.82 -0.64
CA GLY A 160 4.25 10.90 -2.06
C GLY A 160 5.42 10.49 -2.95
N GLY A 161 6.62 10.92 -2.59
CA GLY A 161 7.86 10.50 -3.22
C GLY A 161 8.17 9.01 -3.06
N VAL A 162 7.94 8.43 -1.87
CA VAL A 162 8.06 6.98 -1.66
C VAL A 162 7.10 6.23 -2.59
N ALA A 163 5.86 6.68 -2.73
CA ALA A 163 4.91 6.08 -3.67
C ALA A 163 5.38 6.20 -5.12
N LEU A 164 5.92 7.35 -5.52
CA LEU A 164 6.47 7.64 -6.84
C LEU A 164 7.65 6.71 -7.18
N TRP A 165 8.53 6.42 -6.21
CA TRP A 165 9.62 5.46 -6.40
C TRP A 165 9.15 4.02 -6.61
N GLY A 166 7.94 3.68 -6.16
CA GLY A 166 7.27 2.44 -6.51
C GLY A 166 6.66 2.49 -7.91
N ARG A 167 5.90 3.57 -8.20
CA ARG A 167 5.23 3.77 -9.50
C ARG A 167 5.13 5.26 -9.82
N LEU A 168 5.65 5.68 -10.98
CA LEU A 168 5.65 7.09 -11.40
C LEU A 168 4.26 7.74 -11.33
N HIS A 169 3.23 7.08 -11.84
CA HIS A 169 1.89 7.63 -11.85
C HIS A 169 1.22 7.69 -10.46
N ALA A 170 1.83 7.12 -9.40
CA ALA A 170 1.42 7.38 -8.02
C ALA A 170 1.64 8.84 -7.60
N ALA A 171 2.46 9.61 -8.35
CA ALA A 171 2.55 11.05 -8.22
C ALA A 171 1.18 11.76 -8.33
N LEU A 172 0.22 11.20 -9.09
CA LEU A 172 -1.15 11.73 -9.17
C LEU A 172 -1.87 11.71 -7.82
N VAL A 173 -1.68 10.66 -7.01
CA VAL A 173 -2.28 10.61 -5.66
C VAL A 173 -1.76 11.75 -4.80
N CYS A 174 -0.44 11.97 -4.83
CA CYS A 174 0.22 13.05 -4.10
C CYS A 174 -0.24 14.44 -4.59
N ALA A 175 -0.28 14.64 -5.91
CA ALA A 175 -0.69 15.91 -6.53
C ALA A 175 -2.15 16.24 -6.21
N VAL A 176 -3.07 15.29 -6.40
CA VAL A 176 -4.51 15.48 -6.10
C VAL A 176 -4.72 15.79 -4.62
N LEU A 177 -4.03 15.07 -3.72
CA LEU A 177 -4.10 15.31 -2.28
C LEU A 177 -3.53 16.70 -1.93
N GLY A 178 -2.33 17.04 -2.40
CA GLY A 178 -1.64 18.29 -2.06
C GLY A 178 -2.37 19.52 -2.60
N VAL A 179 -2.76 19.49 -3.88
CA VAL A 179 -3.51 20.60 -4.53
C VAL A 179 -4.91 20.70 -3.94
N GLY A 180 -5.59 19.58 -3.75
CA GLY A 180 -6.93 19.55 -3.17
C GLY A 180 -6.98 20.14 -1.76
N LEU A 181 -6.01 19.80 -0.91
CA LEU A 181 -5.89 20.37 0.43
C LEU A 181 -5.53 21.85 0.41
N ALA A 182 -4.63 22.28 -0.50
CA ALA A 182 -4.30 23.69 -0.68
C ALA A 182 -5.53 24.51 -1.07
N PHE A 183 -6.33 23.99 -2.00
CA PHE A 183 -7.58 24.61 -2.46
C PHE A 183 -8.62 24.70 -1.35
N CYS A 184 -8.97 23.60 -0.69
CA CYS A 184 -9.97 23.57 0.37
C CYS A 184 -9.60 24.45 1.57
N ARG A 185 -8.33 24.50 1.92
CA ARG A 185 -7.83 25.28 3.07
C ARG A 185 -7.42 26.69 2.70
N ARG A 186 -7.52 27.08 1.44
CA ARG A 186 -7.08 28.37 0.91
C ARG A 186 -5.64 28.72 1.30
N ARG A 187 -4.74 27.72 1.25
CA ARG A 187 -3.33 27.84 1.65
C ARG A 187 -2.42 27.24 0.57
N PRO A 188 -1.98 28.01 -0.43
CA PRO A 188 -1.14 27.52 -1.53
C PRO A 188 0.20 26.96 -1.03
N ALA A 189 0.69 27.42 0.11
CA ALA A 189 1.90 26.86 0.75
C ALA A 189 1.81 25.35 0.99
N ILE A 190 0.62 24.76 1.14
CA ILE A 190 0.47 23.30 1.27
C ILE A 190 0.91 22.61 -0.02
N ALA A 191 0.39 23.07 -1.17
CA ALA A 191 0.78 22.50 -2.47
C ALA A 191 2.26 22.72 -2.74
N LEU A 192 2.81 23.88 -2.38
CA LEU A 192 4.23 24.18 -2.53
C LEU A 192 5.10 23.22 -1.70
N LEU A 193 4.81 23.06 -0.39
CA LEU A 193 5.59 22.18 0.48
C LEU A 193 5.50 20.72 0.04
N VAL A 194 4.32 20.23 -0.31
CA VAL A 194 4.12 18.87 -0.84
C VAL A 194 4.86 18.71 -2.15
N GLY A 195 4.73 19.68 -3.07
CA GLY A 195 5.37 19.65 -4.39
C GLY A 195 6.90 19.70 -4.31
N VAL A 196 7.47 20.57 -3.46
CA VAL A 196 8.92 20.67 -3.29
C VAL A 196 9.50 19.38 -2.73
N THR A 197 8.89 18.82 -1.67
CA THR A 197 9.42 17.57 -1.08
C THR A 197 9.22 16.36 -1.99
N ALA A 198 8.09 16.22 -2.69
CA ALA A 198 7.90 15.20 -3.71
C ALA A 198 8.85 15.40 -4.91
N GLY A 199 9.06 16.65 -5.34
CA GLY A 199 10.01 17.00 -6.39
C GLY A 199 11.45 16.67 -6.03
N THR A 200 11.85 16.86 -4.78
CA THR A 200 13.18 16.43 -4.30
C THR A 200 13.35 14.92 -4.43
N THR A 201 12.34 14.13 -4.11
CA THR A 201 12.41 12.67 -4.30
C THR A 201 12.43 12.26 -5.76
N LEU A 202 11.78 13.01 -6.65
CA LEU A 202 11.87 12.81 -8.10
C LEU A 202 13.28 13.13 -8.62
N LEU A 203 13.93 14.19 -8.12
CA LEU A 203 15.33 14.49 -8.44
C LEU A 203 16.25 13.37 -7.98
N LEU A 204 16.06 12.84 -6.77
CA LEU A 204 16.81 11.68 -6.31
C LEU A 204 16.60 10.45 -7.19
N MET A 205 15.38 10.29 -7.74
CA MET A 205 15.09 9.24 -8.71
C MET A 205 15.85 9.46 -10.02
N ALA A 206 15.92 10.70 -10.51
CA ALA A 206 16.71 11.02 -11.69
C ALA A 206 18.21 10.76 -11.48
N VAL A 207 18.76 11.05 -10.29
CA VAL A 207 20.13 10.66 -9.92
C VAL A 207 20.31 9.14 -9.93
N TRP A 208 19.33 8.39 -9.43
CA TRP A 208 19.35 6.92 -9.48
C TRP A 208 19.33 6.41 -10.91
N THR A 209 18.48 6.96 -11.79
CA THR A 209 18.38 6.52 -13.18
C THR A 209 19.64 6.87 -13.98
N GLU A 210 20.27 8.01 -13.69
CA GLU A 210 21.59 8.34 -14.24
C GLU A 210 22.67 7.32 -13.82
N TRP A 211 22.71 6.98 -12.54
CA TRP A 211 23.66 6.00 -12.04
C TRP A 211 23.45 4.59 -12.60
N MET A 212 22.16 4.18 -12.79
CA MET A 212 21.82 2.83 -13.19
C MET A 212 21.74 2.65 -14.71
N TYR A 213 21.30 3.67 -15.44
CA TYR A 213 21.01 3.56 -16.87
C TYR A 213 21.81 4.56 -17.75
N GLY A 214 22.58 5.46 -17.14
CA GLY A 214 23.28 6.55 -17.84
C GLY A 214 22.34 7.66 -18.31
N SER A 215 21.13 7.76 -17.76
CA SER A 215 20.09 8.69 -18.20
C SER A 215 19.39 9.39 -17.05
N TRP A 216 19.25 10.72 -17.14
CA TRP A 216 18.51 11.54 -16.18
C TRP A 216 16.98 11.39 -16.29
N ASP A 217 16.49 10.62 -17.26
CA ASP A 217 15.06 10.39 -17.40
C ASP A 217 14.56 9.40 -16.35
N PRO A 218 13.63 9.80 -15.45
CA PRO A 218 13.05 8.91 -14.45
C PRO A 218 12.30 7.71 -15.05
N THR A 219 12.02 7.71 -16.35
CA THR A 219 11.36 6.61 -17.05
C THR A 219 12.31 5.56 -17.63
N SER A 220 13.64 5.77 -17.58
CA SER A 220 14.64 4.88 -18.17
C SER A 220 14.57 3.42 -17.71
N GLY A 221 14.04 3.16 -16.50
CA GLY A 221 13.77 1.80 -16.02
C GLY A 221 12.53 1.13 -16.63
N TYR A 222 11.85 1.79 -17.56
CA TYR A 222 10.68 1.29 -18.29
C TYR A 222 10.99 1.31 -19.79
N ARG A 223 10.49 0.34 -20.55
CA ARG A 223 10.67 0.36 -22.01
C ARG A 223 9.94 1.55 -22.61
N ALA A 224 10.68 2.45 -23.25
CA ALA A 224 10.18 3.73 -23.77
C ALA A 224 9.12 3.60 -24.89
N GLY A 225 9.14 2.49 -25.67
CA GLY A 225 8.21 2.28 -26.79
C GLY A 225 6.77 2.01 -26.38
N ASP A 226 6.57 1.44 -25.19
CA ASP A 226 5.27 0.86 -24.81
C ASP A 226 4.24 1.89 -24.36
N PHE A 227 4.65 3.03 -23.78
CA PHE A 227 3.70 3.97 -23.15
C PHE A 227 2.76 4.65 -24.16
N SER A 228 3.27 5.11 -25.28
CA SER A 228 2.43 5.84 -26.29
C SER A 228 1.45 4.91 -27.00
N GLU A 229 1.84 3.68 -27.26
CA GLU A 229 0.98 2.66 -27.88
C GLU A 229 -0.10 2.21 -26.91
N HIS A 230 0.25 1.90 -25.64
CA HIS A 230 -0.73 1.53 -24.62
C HIS A 230 -1.75 2.62 -24.35
N VAL A 231 -1.35 3.90 -24.30
CA VAL A 231 -2.28 5.02 -24.14
C VAL A 231 -3.26 5.08 -25.31
N ARG A 232 -2.76 4.96 -26.53
CA ARG A 232 -3.61 5.00 -27.74
C ARG A 232 -4.62 3.86 -27.75
N ASP A 233 -4.19 2.64 -27.39
CA ASP A 233 -5.03 1.45 -27.47
C ASP A 233 -6.04 1.36 -26.32
N ASN A 234 -5.67 1.82 -25.12
CA ASN A 234 -6.49 1.64 -23.93
C ASN A 234 -7.45 2.81 -23.64
N VAL A 235 -7.18 4.02 -24.13
CA VAL A 235 -7.96 5.21 -23.74
C VAL A 235 -9.47 5.10 -24.04
N LEU A 236 -9.86 4.36 -25.08
CA LEU A 236 -11.26 4.12 -25.45
C LEU A 236 -11.68 2.64 -25.25
N ASP A 237 -10.84 1.82 -24.65
CA ASP A 237 -11.12 0.40 -24.39
C ASP A 237 -12.01 0.22 -23.15
N LEU A 238 -13.33 0.36 -23.33
CA LEU A 238 -14.31 0.13 -22.26
C LEU A 238 -14.18 -1.26 -21.60
N PRO A 239 -13.98 -2.37 -22.32
CA PRO A 239 -13.63 -3.65 -21.72
C PRO A 239 -12.46 -3.59 -20.76
N ASN A 240 -11.39 -2.85 -21.09
CA ASN A 240 -10.25 -2.67 -20.18
C ASN A 240 -10.67 -2.03 -18.85
N TYR A 241 -11.44 -0.94 -18.88
CA TYR A 241 -11.94 -0.28 -17.66
C TYR A 241 -12.84 -1.18 -16.83
N LEU A 242 -13.73 -1.91 -17.49
CA LEU A 242 -14.63 -2.84 -16.80
C LEU A 242 -13.87 -4.01 -16.19
N GLY A 243 -12.80 -4.47 -16.83
CA GLY A 243 -11.96 -5.56 -16.35
C GLY A 243 -11.36 -5.30 -14.96
N PHE A 244 -10.94 -4.07 -14.65
CA PHE A 244 -10.48 -3.67 -13.31
C PHE A 244 -11.55 -3.84 -12.22
N VAL A 245 -12.82 -3.80 -12.58
CA VAL A 245 -13.94 -3.83 -11.64
C VAL A 245 -14.58 -5.20 -11.55
N VAL A 246 -14.86 -5.86 -12.69
CA VAL A 246 -15.75 -7.02 -12.73
C VAL A 246 -15.13 -8.30 -13.30
N SER A 247 -13.92 -8.29 -13.87
CA SER A 247 -13.34 -9.54 -14.38
C SER A 247 -13.21 -10.59 -13.28
N ALA A 248 -13.34 -11.85 -13.62
CA ALA A 248 -13.39 -12.92 -12.64
C ALA A 248 -12.11 -13.04 -11.81
N ASP A 249 -10.92 -12.83 -12.42
CA ASP A 249 -9.64 -13.01 -11.74
C ASP A 249 -8.98 -11.70 -11.26
N ARG A 250 -9.20 -10.58 -11.97
CA ARG A 250 -8.54 -9.30 -11.68
C ARG A 250 -9.50 -8.24 -11.17
N GLY A 251 -10.82 -8.51 -11.26
CA GLY A 251 -11.87 -7.57 -10.90
C GLY A 251 -11.97 -7.34 -9.41
N LEU A 252 -11.98 -6.07 -9.02
CA LEU A 252 -12.01 -5.62 -7.64
C LEU A 252 -13.19 -6.20 -6.84
N LEU A 253 -14.37 -6.32 -7.45
CA LEU A 253 -15.60 -6.75 -6.76
C LEU A 253 -15.57 -8.23 -6.35
N TRP A 254 -14.89 -9.09 -7.10
CA TRP A 254 -14.77 -10.50 -6.76
C TRP A 254 -13.94 -10.72 -5.50
N TRP A 255 -12.85 -10.00 -5.38
CA TRP A 255 -11.89 -10.15 -4.30
C TRP A 255 -12.20 -9.27 -3.09
N SER A 256 -13.01 -8.22 -3.27
CA SER A 256 -13.31 -7.25 -2.22
C SER A 256 -14.82 -7.02 -2.03
N PRO A 257 -15.58 -8.07 -1.69
CA PRO A 257 -17.03 -7.95 -1.49
C PRO A 257 -17.42 -6.96 -0.38
N LEU A 258 -16.54 -6.66 0.57
CA LEU A 258 -16.78 -5.62 1.58
C LEU A 258 -16.98 -4.22 0.99
N LEU A 259 -16.45 -3.95 -0.21
CA LEU A 259 -16.66 -2.67 -0.89
C LEU A 259 -18.14 -2.36 -1.13
N VAL A 260 -18.94 -3.39 -1.43
CA VAL A 260 -20.40 -3.25 -1.63
C VAL A 260 -21.10 -2.69 -0.37
N LEU A 261 -20.57 -2.97 0.82
CA LEU A 261 -21.10 -2.45 2.08
C LEU A 261 -20.51 -1.10 2.47
N LEU A 262 -19.22 -0.92 2.27
CA LEU A 262 -18.45 0.20 2.80
C LEU A 262 -18.49 1.44 1.90
N LEU A 263 -18.47 1.26 0.57
CA LEU A 263 -18.54 2.39 -0.37
C LEU A 263 -19.84 3.20 -0.25
N PRO A 264 -21.03 2.59 -0.14
CA PRO A 264 -22.27 3.35 0.08
C PRO A 264 -22.27 4.11 1.41
N ALA A 265 -21.65 3.56 2.47
CA ALA A 265 -21.49 4.27 3.74
C ALA A 265 -20.57 5.49 3.58
N ALA A 266 -19.40 5.31 2.97
CA ALA A 266 -18.45 6.38 2.70
C ALA A 266 -19.05 7.47 1.79
N TRP A 267 -19.82 7.10 0.78
CA TRP A 267 -20.51 8.04 -0.10
C TRP A 267 -21.55 8.88 0.61
N ARG A 268 -22.36 8.27 1.49
CA ARG A 268 -23.39 9.01 2.26
C ARG A 268 -22.77 10.05 3.20
N THR A 269 -21.69 9.72 3.84
CA THR A 269 -20.99 10.59 4.80
C THR A 269 -19.86 11.41 4.18
N ARG A 270 -19.69 11.40 2.86
CA ARG A 270 -18.57 12.07 2.17
C ARG A 270 -18.35 13.53 2.52
N ARG A 271 -19.40 14.26 2.91
CA ARG A 271 -19.32 15.66 3.31
C ARG A 271 -18.81 15.85 4.74
N GLU A 272 -18.98 14.84 5.59
CA GLU A 272 -18.57 14.83 7.01
C GLU A 272 -17.13 14.30 7.17
N LEU A 273 -16.64 13.57 6.16
CA LEU A 273 -15.28 13.05 6.18
C LEU A 273 -14.24 14.17 6.18
N PRO A 274 -13.10 13.98 6.86
CA PRO A 274 -11.95 14.88 6.78
C PRO A 274 -11.58 15.19 5.32
N ASP A 275 -11.18 16.43 5.06
CA ASP A 275 -10.80 16.88 3.71
C ASP A 275 -9.69 16.00 3.11
N TRP A 276 -8.67 15.64 3.90
CA TRP A 276 -7.59 14.79 3.43
C TRP A 276 -8.07 13.40 2.98
N SER A 277 -9.04 12.79 3.65
CA SER A 277 -9.52 11.46 3.26
C SER A 277 -10.33 11.49 1.96
N ARG A 278 -11.04 12.58 1.70
CA ARG A 278 -11.77 12.81 0.44
C ARG A 278 -10.81 13.02 -0.74
N TRP A 279 -9.80 13.85 -0.54
CA TRP A 279 -8.82 14.13 -1.59
C TRP A 279 -7.91 12.92 -1.85
N LEU A 280 -7.57 12.15 -0.80
CA LEU A 280 -6.86 10.89 -0.97
C LEU A 280 -7.68 9.87 -1.79
N ALA A 281 -8.97 9.72 -1.47
CA ALA A 281 -9.89 8.85 -2.22
C ALA A 281 -9.99 9.27 -3.69
N LEU A 282 -10.09 10.59 -3.97
CA LEU A 282 -10.07 11.12 -5.33
C LEU A 282 -8.73 10.86 -6.02
N GLY A 283 -7.62 10.99 -5.30
CA GLY A 283 -6.28 10.62 -5.77
C GLY A 283 -6.19 9.15 -6.18
N GLY A 284 -6.77 8.25 -5.37
CA GLY A 284 -6.87 6.82 -5.71
C GLY A 284 -7.69 6.55 -6.97
N VAL A 285 -8.80 7.28 -7.17
CA VAL A 285 -9.58 7.20 -8.42
C VAL A 285 -8.77 7.70 -9.62
N SER A 286 -8.06 8.83 -9.47
CA SER A 286 -7.19 9.36 -10.53
C SER A 286 -6.06 8.38 -10.87
N TYR A 287 -5.50 7.71 -9.86
CA TYR A 287 -4.52 6.64 -10.07
C TYR A 287 -5.11 5.47 -10.87
N LEU A 288 -6.29 4.94 -10.49
CA LEU A 288 -6.91 3.84 -11.22
C LEU A 288 -7.22 4.21 -12.67
N LEU A 289 -7.69 5.43 -12.92
CA LEU A 289 -7.95 5.90 -14.29
C LEU A 289 -6.65 5.97 -15.11
N SER A 290 -5.56 6.49 -14.54
CA SER A 290 -4.25 6.47 -15.21
C SER A 290 -3.73 5.06 -15.42
N GLN A 291 -3.93 4.18 -14.43
CA GLN A 291 -3.57 2.76 -14.55
C GLN A 291 -4.32 2.08 -15.71
N ALA A 292 -5.62 2.37 -15.87
CA ALA A 292 -6.43 1.80 -16.94
C ALA A 292 -6.06 2.33 -18.34
N VAL A 293 -5.52 3.54 -18.42
CA VAL A 293 -4.99 4.12 -19.68
C VAL A 293 -3.60 3.57 -20.01
N LEU A 294 -2.72 3.43 -19.00
CA LEU A 294 -1.33 3.02 -19.17
C LEU A 294 -1.14 1.50 -19.26
N ASN A 295 -2.07 0.72 -18.73
CA ASN A 295 -1.93 -0.73 -18.65
C ASN A 295 -3.25 -1.44 -18.93
N ARG A 296 -3.14 -2.70 -19.34
CA ARG A 296 -4.30 -3.58 -19.42
C ARG A 296 -4.73 -4.05 -18.02
N PHE A 297 -6.04 -4.24 -17.82
CA PHE A 297 -6.58 -4.72 -16.55
C PHE A 297 -5.99 -6.07 -16.11
N SER A 298 -5.61 -6.91 -17.07
CA SER A 298 -4.99 -8.22 -16.83
C SER A 298 -3.67 -8.10 -16.05
N GLY A 299 -2.91 -7.02 -16.26
CA GLY A 299 -1.72 -6.69 -15.48
C GLY A 299 -0.55 -7.69 -15.58
N GLY A 300 -0.57 -8.60 -16.58
CA GLY A 300 0.42 -9.68 -16.73
C GLY A 300 0.08 -10.94 -15.94
N ASP A 301 1.04 -11.86 -15.89
CA ASP A 301 0.92 -13.18 -15.27
C ASP A 301 1.50 -13.23 -13.84
N GLN A 302 1.36 -14.36 -13.20
CA GLN A 302 2.06 -14.77 -11.98
C GLN A 302 1.84 -13.85 -10.76
N PHE A 303 0.61 -13.39 -10.56
CA PHE A 303 0.18 -12.77 -9.31
C PHE A 303 -1.27 -13.17 -8.98
N TYR A 304 -1.65 -12.98 -7.72
CA TYR A 304 -2.93 -13.40 -7.19
C TYR A 304 -3.78 -12.19 -6.76
N GLY A 305 -5.03 -12.12 -7.22
CA GLY A 305 -5.96 -11.05 -6.87
C GLY A 305 -5.84 -9.79 -7.75
N TYR A 306 -6.36 -8.67 -7.27
CA TYR A 306 -6.46 -7.40 -8.01
C TYR A 306 -5.25 -6.47 -7.80
N ARG A 307 -4.06 -6.89 -8.19
CA ARG A 307 -2.82 -6.11 -8.03
C ARG A 307 -2.95 -4.67 -8.52
N THR A 308 -3.50 -4.49 -9.71
CA THR A 308 -3.55 -3.21 -10.42
C THR A 308 -4.52 -2.18 -9.85
N SER A 309 -5.48 -2.61 -9.02
CA SER A 309 -6.44 -1.74 -8.32
C SER A 309 -6.14 -1.56 -6.82
N LEU A 310 -5.01 -2.09 -6.34
CA LEU A 310 -4.68 -2.07 -4.91
C LEU A 310 -4.57 -0.64 -4.36
N GLU A 311 -3.93 0.27 -5.11
CA GLU A 311 -3.74 1.66 -4.69
C GLU A 311 -5.06 2.42 -4.53
N LEU A 312 -6.07 2.11 -5.36
CA LEU A 312 -7.41 2.63 -5.16
C LEU A 312 -7.97 2.18 -3.81
N VAL A 313 -7.87 0.88 -3.49
CA VAL A 313 -8.40 0.32 -2.23
C VAL A 313 -7.70 0.93 -1.03
N VAL A 314 -6.37 1.02 -1.08
CA VAL A 314 -5.57 1.66 -0.01
C VAL A 314 -5.95 3.13 0.17
N SER A 315 -6.18 3.86 -0.93
CA SER A 315 -6.60 5.26 -0.88
C SER A 315 -8.02 5.46 -0.34
N LEU A 316 -8.92 4.51 -0.59
CA LEU A 316 -10.30 4.51 -0.10
C LEU A 316 -10.42 4.03 1.35
N ALA A 317 -9.47 3.20 1.81
CA ALA A 317 -9.54 2.53 3.11
C ALA A 317 -9.79 3.49 4.30
N PRO A 318 -9.14 4.66 4.41
CA PRO A 318 -9.44 5.60 5.50
C PRO A 318 -10.88 6.11 5.48
N ALA A 319 -11.40 6.49 4.30
CA ALA A 319 -12.77 6.97 4.15
C ALA A 319 -13.78 5.88 4.52
N MET A 320 -13.55 4.65 4.10
CA MET A 320 -14.38 3.50 4.43
C MET A 320 -14.37 3.19 5.93
N ALA A 321 -13.20 3.18 6.55
CA ALA A 321 -13.06 2.92 7.99
C ALA A 321 -13.76 3.98 8.84
N LEU A 322 -13.56 5.26 8.50
CA LEU A 322 -14.19 6.40 9.20
C LEU A 322 -15.72 6.38 9.06
N SER A 323 -16.25 5.85 7.95
CA SER A 323 -17.69 5.81 7.66
C SER A 323 -18.37 4.51 8.11
N ALA A 324 -17.64 3.49 8.54
CA ALA A 324 -18.18 2.17 8.84
C ALA A 324 -19.30 2.20 9.90
N HIS A 325 -19.27 3.15 10.83
CA HIS A 325 -20.30 3.32 11.86
C HIS A 325 -21.68 3.68 11.29
N THR A 326 -21.76 4.23 10.07
CA THR A 326 -23.01 4.65 9.40
C THR A 326 -23.64 3.55 8.53
N MET A 327 -23.06 2.35 8.52
CA MET A 327 -23.65 1.22 7.81
C MET A 327 -25.07 0.92 8.30
N SER A 328 -25.96 0.59 7.36
CA SER A 328 -27.31 0.17 7.70
C SER A 328 -27.30 -1.12 8.56
N PRO A 329 -28.35 -1.40 9.36
CA PRO A 329 -28.44 -2.64 10.13
C PRO A 329 -28.30 -3.90 9.27
N ARG A 330 -28.83 -3.88 8.02
CA ARG A 330 -28.67 -4.98 7.05
C ARG A 330 -27.20 -5.15 6.62
N ALA A 331 -26.53 -4.07 6.24
CA ALA A 331 -25.11 -4.09 5.88
C ALA A 331 -24.23 -4.58 7.04
N ARG A 332 -24.54 -4.15 8.25
CA ARG A 332 -23.80 -4.53 9.46
C ARG A 332 -23.89 -6.04 9.78
N ARG A 333 -25.03 -6.69 9.46
CA ARG A 333 -25.19 -8.15 9.60
C ARG A 333 -24.26 -8.92 8.65
N TRP A 334 -24.06 -8.40 7.42
CA TRP A 334 -23.22 -9.02 6.40
C TRP A 334 -21.73 -8.69 6.53
N PHE A 335 -21.36 -7.71 7.36
CA PHE A 335 -19.98 -7.27 7.49
C PHE A 335 -19.01 -8.40 7.90
N THR A 336 -19.32 -9.12 8.98
CA THR A 336 -18.46 -10.21 9.45
C THR A 336 -18.38 -11.38 8.45
N PRO A 337 -19.49 -11.92 7.90
CA PRO A 337 -19.41 -12.95 6.88
C PRO A 337 -18.57 -12.56 5.65
N LEU A 338 -18.75 -11.34 5.14
CA LEU A 338 -17.99 -10.88 3.98
C LEU A 338 -16.52 -10.58 4.32
N ALA A 339 -16.21 -10.12 5.54
CA ALA A 339 -14.84 -9.96 5.99
C ALA A 339 -14.11 -11.31 6.07
N VAL A 340 -14.76 -12.33 6.65
CA VAL A 340 -14.22 -13.70 6.68
C VAL A 340 -14.01 -14.24 5.28
N LEU A 341 -15.04 -14.12 4.42
CA LEU A 341 -14.94 -14.56 3.01
C LEU A 341 -13.75 -13.89 2.32
N GLN A 342 -13.59 -12.58 2.47
CA GLN A 342 -12.52 -11.82 1.80
C GLN A 342 -11.13 -12.27 2.28
N VAL A 343 -10.94 -12.53 3.59
CA VAL A 343 -9.68 -13.09 4.10
C VAL A 343 -9.42 -14.49 3.53
N VAL A 344 -10.45 -15.34 3.49
CA VAL A 344 -10.33 -16.70 2.92
C VAL A 344 -9.97 -16.67 1.44
N LEU A 345 -10.53 -15.72 0.67
CA LEU A 345 -10.19 -15.55 -0.73
C LEU A 345 -8.75 -15.08 -0.95
N ILE A 346 -8.21 -14.23 -0.09
CA ILE A 346 -6.85 -13.65 -0.25
C ILE A 346 -5.75 -14.56 0.29
N ALA A 347 -6.01 -15.28 1.38
CA ALA A 347 -5.01 -16.09 2.10
C ALA A 347 -4.23 -17.07 1.22
N PRO A 348 -4.83 -17.82 0.28
CA PRO A 348 -4.07 -18.76 -0.55
C PRO A 348 -2.96 -18.09 -1.37
N GLY A 349 -3.22 -16.91 -1.95
CA GLY A 349 -2.22 -16.21 -2.73
C GLY A 349 -1.06 -15.62 -1.92
N ALA A 350 -1.22 -15.50 -0.60
CA ALA A 350 -0.16 -15.06 0.30
C ALA A 350 0.65 -16.21 0.91
N LEU A 351 0.08 -17.43 0.93
CA LEU A 351 0.64 -18.59 1.64
C LEU A 351 1.11 -19.69 0.71
N LEU A 352 0.67 -19.69 -0.56
CA LEU A 352 1.02 -20.68 -1.56
C LEU A 352 1.50 -20.03 -2.86
N ASP A 353 2.43 -20.70 -3.49
CA ASP A 353 2.94 -20.34 -4.82
C ASP A 353 2.12 -20.95 -5.95
N GLY A 354 2.14 -20.28 -7.11
CA GLY A 354 1.62 -20.83 -8.36
C GLY A 354 0.10 -20.86 -8.48
N PHE A 355 -0.63 -20.06 -7.67
CA PHE A 355 -2.05 -19.84 -7.86
C PHE A 355 -2.27 -18.56 -8.69
N TYR A 356 -2.40 -18.71 -9.98
CA TYR A 356 -2.77 -17.61 -10.87
C TYR A 356 -3.50 -18.16 -12.11
N SER A 357 -4.34 -17.32 -12.71
CA SER A 357 -4.99 -17.62 -13.98
C SER A 357 -4.12 -17.08 -15.13
N PRO A 358 -3.99 -17.84 -16.25
CA PRO A 358 -3.35 -17.32 -17.46
C PRO A 358 -4.03 -16.02 -17.93
N VAL A 359 -3.24 -15.06 -18.45
CA VAL A 359 -3.73 -13.74 -18.91
C VAL A 359 -4.92 -13.86 -19.88
N ALA A 360 -4.92 -14.84 -20.76
CA ALA A 360 -5.98 -15.07 -21.73
C ALA A 360 -7.35 -15.40 -21.08
N ASP A 361 -7.34 -15.96 -19.88
CA ASP A 361 -8.52 -16.50 -19.22
C ASP A 361 -9.07 -15.59 -18.11
N VAL A 362 -8.38 -14.52 -17.72
CA VAL A 362 -8.69 -13.69 -16.52
C VAL A 362 -10.09 -13.05 -16.50
N TRP A 363 -10.77 -12.97 -17.65
CA TRP A 363 -12.16 -12.52 -17.71
C TRP A 363 -13.15 -13.50 -17.09
N TRP A 364 -12.92 -14.81 -17.27
CA TRP A 364 -13.90 -15.85 -17.01
C TRP A 364 -13.48 -16.83 -15.93
N ARG A 365 -12.16 -17.00 -15.74
CA ARG A 365 -11.60 -17.92 -14.74
C ARG A 365 -11.14 -17.10 -13.53
N ASN A 366 -11.20 -17.75 -12.37
CA ASN A 366 -10.72 -17.18 -11.11
C ASN A 366 -9.73 -18.14 -10.46
N ALA A 367 -8.58 -17.64 -10.09
CA ALA A 367 -7.48 -18.46 -9.54
C ALA A 367 -7.91 -19.24 -8.28
N PHE A 368 -8.74 -18.66 -7.41
CA PHE A 368 -9.25 -19.36 -6.22
C PHE A 368 -10.17 -20.53 -6.61
N LEU A 369 -11.12 -20.30 -7.52
CA LEU A 369 -12.07 -21.35 -7.98
C LEU A 369 -11.34 -22.42 -8.77
N ASP A 370 -10.39 -22.07 -9.61
CA ASP A 370 -9.55 -23.04 -10.32
C ASP A 370 -8.73 -23.92 -9.35
N ALA A 371 -8.15 -23.31 -8.33
CA ALA A 371 -7.41 -24.02 -7.30
C ALA A 371 -8.31 -24.96 -6.48
N LEU A 372 -9.55 -24.53 -6.19
CA LEU A 372 -10.54 -25.36 -5.50
C LEU A 372 -10.86 -26.65 -6.26
N VAL A 373 -10.89 -26.58 -7.60
CA VAL A 373 -11.18 -27.72 -8.46
C VAL A 373 -9.95 -28.57 -8.74
N ARG A 374 -8.82 -27.94 -9.02
CA ARG A 374 -7.60 -28.64 -9.52
C ARG A 374 -6.62 -29.04 -8.42
N ARG A 375 -6.58 -28.29 -7.30
CA ARG A 375 -5.63 -28.46 -6.19
C ARG A 375 -6.34 -28.34 -4.83
N PRO A 376 -7.45 -29.09 -4.59
CA PRO A 376 -8.22 -28.98 -3.36
C PRO A 376 -7.39 -29.37 -2.12
N SER A 377 -6.46 -30.30 -2.25
CA SER A 377 -5.56 -30.73 -1.16
C SER A 377 -4.67 -29.60 -0.65
N ASP A 378 -4.27 -28.67 -1.51
CA ASP A 378 -3.41 -27.55 -1.16
C ASP A 378 -4.26 -26.39 -0.61
N LEU A 379 -5.40 -26.10 -1.28
CA LEU A 379 -6.24 -24.96 -0.97
C LEU A 379 -7.06 -25.13 0.31
N LEU A 380 -7.72 -26.29 0.51
CA LEU A 380 -8.67 -26.50 1.60
C LEU A 380 -8.06 -26.33 3.00
N PRO A 381 -6.86 -26.85 3.32
CA PRO A 381 -6.25 -26.65 4.63
C PRO A 381 -6.02 -25.14 4.92
N LEU A 382 -5.56 -24.37 3.93
CA LEU A 382 -5.27 -22.95 4.08
C LEU A 382 -6.55 -22.12 4.19
N ALA A 383 -7.53 -22.37 3.33
CA ALA A 383 -8.83 -21.71 3.40
C ALA A 383 -9.51 -21.98 4.76
N THR A 384 -9.45 -23.23 5.24
CA THR A 384 -9.98 -23.60 6.56
C THR A 384 -9.19 -22.94 7.68
N GLY A 385 -7.86 -22.94 7.62
CA GLY A 385 -7.01 -22.24 8.59
C GLY A 385 -7.31 -20.74 8.65
N ALA A 386 -7.41 -20.07 7.49
CA ALA A 386 -7.76 -18.65 7.40
C ALA A 386 -9.17 -18.38 7.96
N PHE A 387 -10.13 -19.25 7.66
CA PHE A 387 -11.49 -19.16 8.20
C PHE A 387 -11.50 -19.27 9.73
N VAL A 388 -10.90 -20.31 10.28
CA VAL A 388 -10.83 -20.53 11.74
C VAL A 388 -10.09 -19.40 12.45
N ALA A 389 -8.92 -18.97 11.92
CA ALA A 389 -8.15 -17.87 12.48
C ALA A 389 -8.94 -16.56 12.47
N THR A 390 -9.66 -16.27 11.40
CA THR A 390 -10.49 -15.07 11.31
C THR A 390 -11.67 -15.11 12.27
N LEU A 391 -12.34 -16.25 12.40
CA LEU A 391 -13.43 -16.42 13.39
C LEU A 391 -12.93 -16.27 14.82
N LEU A 392 -11.77 -16.84 15.14
CA LEU A 392 -11.14 -16.69 16.44
C LEU A 392 -10.79 -15.23 16.74
N ALA A 393 -10.18 -14.52 15.78
CA ALA A 393 -9.90 -13.09 15.90
C ALA A 393 -11.18 -12.27 16.13
N VAL A 394 -12.25 -12.54 15.39
CA VAL A 394 -13.57 -11.92 15.59
C VAL A 394 -14.13 -12.19 16.97
N HIS A 395 -14.01 -13.44 17.45
CA HIS A 395 -14.46 -13.82 18.79
C HIS A 395 -13.70 -13.07 19.89
N LEU A 396 -12.36 -13.06 19.83
CA LEU A 396 -11.52 -12.34 20.78
C LEU A 396 -11.80 -10.83 20.80
N LEU A 397 -12.00 -10.24 19.64
CA LEU A 397 -12.38 -8.85 19.51
C LEU A 397 -13.77 -8.53 20.08
N ARG A 398 -14.69 -9.49 20.11
CA ARG A 398 -16.03 -9.32 20.70
C ARG A 398 -16.03 -9.46 22.22
N HIS A 399 -15.09 -10.22 22.79
CA HIS A 399 -15.01 -10.54 24.21
C HIS A 399 -13.69 -10.04 24.85
N PRO A 400 -13.50 -8.72 25.02
CA PRO A 400 -12.24 -8.14 25.47
C PRO A 400 -11.80 -8.52 26.90
N ARG A 401 -12.66 -9.16 27.70
CA ARG A 401 -12.31 -9.62 29.06
C ARG A 401 -11.23 -10.70 29.10
N VAL A 402 -11.00 -11.41 28.00
CA VAL A 402 -9.94 -12.43 27.89
C VAL A 402 -8.55 -11.78 27.75
N VAL A 403 -8.47 -10.56 27.20
CA VAL A 403 -7.20 -9.83 27.01
C VAL A 403 -6.83 -9.00 28.25
N GLY A 404 -7.81 -8.57 29.03
CA GLY A 404 -7.58 -7.73 30.23
C GLY A 404 -6.91 -8.44 31.42
N THR A 405 -6.86 -9.77 31.42
CA THR A 405 -6.13 -10.52 32.46
C THR A 405 -4.61 -10.51 32.30
N LEU A 406 -4.11 -10.20 31.10
CA LEU A 406 -2.66 -10.07 30.82
C LEU A 406 -2.10 -8.68 31.18
N GLU A 407 -2.95 -7.65 31.29
CA GLU A 407 -2.53 -6.31 31.73
C GLU A 407 -2.61 -6.12 33.26
N ALA A 408 -3.40 -6.95 33.95
CA ALA A 408 -3.56 -6.84 35.42
C ALA A 408 -2.33 -7.36 36.17
N ASP A 409 -1.45 -8.15 35.56
CA ASP A 409 -0.25 -8.70 36.16
C ASP A 409 1.03 -7.87 35.91
N ALA A 410 0.91 -6.71 35.26
CA ALA A 410 2.04 -5.79 35.14
C ALA A 410 2.27 -5.10 36.52
N PRO A 411 3.47 -5.23 37.14
CA PRO A 411 3.73 -4.61 38.42
C PRO A 411 3.58 -3.10 38.30
N THR A 412 2.64 -2.53 39.05
CA THR A 412 2.44 -1.08 39.17
C THR A 412 3.77 -0.44 39.55
N PRO A 413 4.28 0.55 38.82
CA PRO A 413 5.48 1.25 39.26
C PRO A 413 5.19 1.90 40.63
N ARG A 414 5.95 1.50 41.65
CA ARG A 414 5.89 2.10 42.98
C ARG A 414 6.06 3.61 42.83
N ARG A 415 4.99 4.37 43.08
CA ARG A 415 5.07 5.81 43.32
C ARG A 415 6.02 6.04 44.46
N GLY A 416 7.19 6.55 44.16
CA GLY A 416 8.17 7.02 45.14
C GLY A 416 7.57 8.08 46.02
N GLY A 417 7.94 8.00 47.31
CA GLY A 417 7.39 8.69 48.44
C GLY A 417 7.13 10.18 48.27
N ASP A 418 6.02 10.53 48.78
CA ASP A 418 5.51 11.85 49.00
C ASP A 418 6.43 12.61 50.00
N SER A 419 7.24 13.53 49.51
CA SER A 419 7.87 14.56 50.35
C SER A 419 6.97 15.77 50.33
N GLY A 420 6.26 15.98 51.45
CA GLY A 420 5.33 17.07 51.64
C GLY A 420 5.94 18.45 51.46
N ALA A 421 5.49 19.13 50.44
CA ALA A 421 5.63 20.57 50.33
C ALA A 421 4.21 21.15 50.14
N ARG A 422 3.72 21.85 51.19
CA ARG A 422 2.47 22.61 51.11
C ARG A 422 2.61 23.77 50.06
N PRO A 423 1.61 23.96 49.20
CA PRO A 423 1.63 25.13 48.35
C PRO A 423 1.35 26.42 49.15
N PRO A 424 1.93 27.58 48.77
CA PRO A 424 1.71 28.84 49.45
C PRO A 424 0.30 29.38 49.21
N GLN A 425 -0.32 29.90 50.30
CA GLN A 425 -1.61 30.56 50.29
C GLN A 425 -1.50 31.90 49.48
N VAL A 426 -2.28 32.02 48.43
CA VAL A 426 -2.45 33.27 47.70
C VAL A 426 -3.57 34.06 48.36
N HIS A 427 -3.23 35.21 48.98
CA HIS A 427 -4.21 36.19 49.48
C HIS A 427 -4.91 36.93 48.34
N PRO A 428 -6.22 37.13 48.40
CA PRO A 428 -6.93 37.91 47.39
C PRO A 428 -6.61 39.41 47.52
N ARG A 429 -6.25 40.06 46.41
CA ARG A 429 -6.11 41.53 46.34
C ARG A 429 -7.49 42.19 46.26
N PRO A 430 -7.71 43.36 46.96
CA PRO A 430 -8.99 44.04 46.94
C PRO A 430 -9.23 44.77 45.58
N HIS A 431 -10.52 44.73 45.19
CA HIS A 431 -11.06 45.47 44.03
C HIS A 431 -10.84 46.97 44.14
N ARG A 432 -10.32 47.60 43.06
CA ARG A 432 -10.40 49.06 42.82
C ARG A 432 -11.64 49.37 41.96
N PRO A 433 -12.44 50.37 42.33
CA PRO A 433 -13.58 50.79 41.52
C PRO A 433 -13.12 51.64 40.33
N THR A 434 -13.66 51.33 39.16
CA THR A 434 -13.52 52.18 37.96
C THR A 434 -14.51 53.29 37.99
N SER A 435 -14.02 54.55 38.05
CA SER A 435 -14.80 55.78 37.81
C SER A 435 -15.15 55.84 36.29
N ARG A 436 -16.46 56.06 36.05
CA ARG A 436 -16.99 56.64 34.82
C ARG A 436 -16.51 58.11 34.75
N ASP A 437 -16.13 58.55 33.56
CA ASP A 437 -16.58 59.84 32.98
C ASP A 437 -16.24 59.90 31.48
N SER A 438 -17.27 60.08 30.73
CA SER A 438 -17.62 61.09 29.71
C SER A 438 -16.51 61.64 28.79
N ARG A 439 -16.50 61.25 27.51
CA ARG A 439 -16.87 62.15 26.38
C ARG A 439 -16.93 61.30 25.07
#